data_9ecff0772a9d526363a15e39cce901bb
#
_entry.id   9ecff0772a9d526363a15e39cce901bb
#
_cell.length_a   1.000
_cell.length_b   1.000
_cell.length_c   1.000
_cell.angle_alpha   90.00
_cell.angle_beta   90.00
_cell.angle_gamma   90.00
#
_symmetry.space_group_name_H-M   'P 1'
#
loop_
_entity.id
_entity.type
_entity.pdbx_description
1 polymer ?
#
loop_
_entity_poly.entity_id
_entity_poly.type
_entity_poly.pdbx_seq_one_letter_code
_entity_poly.pdbx_strand_id
1 'polypeptide(L)'
;FYCGLRNGYGYRDTVQDIQGVIHLEPEAAKEKLRFMLSAQVDHGGGLPLVKFTHDPGHEDTPEDESYVRETGHPAYRADDALWLFPTVYKYIAETGDTAFLDEVIPYANRDQGTVYGHLKRALDFSLNHLGPHGMPAGLHADWNDCLRLGAEGESSFVAFQFYYAFTILREFAAWKEDSPYLSWLEREQGRLRTLLNDFCWDGDRFIRGFTESGEVIGNHCAPEASLWLNPQSWAVISGLADEKQAGLAMDNVYHRLNTEYGAILMDPPYHAHAFDGALAVIYNAGVKENAGVFSQSQGWLILAEALLGHGERAFTYFKENAPSMQNDRAEIRKIEPYCYGQFTEGKASPHAGRSHVHWLTGTASTVMVGCVEGILGMRPDLGGIKIAPSIPKDWKALEIWKDFRGKKLHIRVENPSGKETGCAKLTVNGEELPGNYVPAEALTENTEIVLTM
;
A
#
# COMPACT_ATOMS: atom_id res chain seq x y z
N PHE A 1 -7.81 11.83 4.67
CA PHE A 1 -7.24 11.77 6.03
C PHE A 1 -6.83 13.17 6.50
N TYR A 2 -7.30 13.56 7.66
CA TYR A 2 -7.07 14.86 8.24
C TYR A 2 -5.86 14.86 9.18
N CYS A 3 -4.91 15.76 8.95
CA CYS A 3 -3.71 15.89 9.78
C CYS A 3 -3.94 16.66 11.09
N GLY A 4 -4.82 16.19 11.95
CA GLY A 4 -5.17 16.63 13.30
C GLY A 4 -4.76 18.03 13.78
N LEU A 5 -3.48 18.34 13.83
CA LEU A 5 -2.94 19.64 14.32
C LEU A 5 -2.63 20.65 13.19
N ARG A 6 -2.92 20.33 11.94
CA ARG A 6 -2.62 21.16 10.77
C ARG A 6 -3.88 21.42 9.96
N ASN A 7 -3.96 22.54 9.30
CA ASN A 7 -5.10 22.93 8.46
C ASN A 7 -4.98 22.34 7.04
N GLY A 8 -4.94 21.02 6.95
CA GLY A 8 -4.76 20.34 5.68
C GLY A 8 -4.83 18.83 5.75
N TYR A 9 -4.59 18.22 4.61
CA TYR A 9 -4.52 16.78 4.42
C TYR A 9 -3.08 16.32 4.29
N GLY A 10 -2.70 15.19 4.91
CA GLY A 10 -1.47 14.49 4.57
C GLY A 10 -1.57 13.94 3.15
N TYR A 11 -0.58 14.19 2.30
CA TYR A 11 -0.64 13.79 0.91
C TYR A 11 -0.84 12.28 0.76
N ARG A 12 0.13 11.50 1.21
CA ARG A 12 0.11 10.02 1.08
C ARG A 12 -1.08 9.40 1.79
N ASP A 13 -1.47 9.95 2.96
CA ASP A 13 -2.60 9.43 3.73
C ASP A 13 -3.90 9.55 2.93
N THR A 14 -4.14 10.72 2.35
CA THR A 14 -5.36 10.98 1.57
C THR A 14 -5.38 10.19 0.27
N VAL A 15 -4.23 10.07 -0.43
CA VAL A 15 -4.14 9.26 -1.65
C VAL A 15 -4.42 7.78 -1.36
N GLN A 16 -3.93 7.25 -0.24
CA GLN A 16 -4.24 5.88 0.18
C GLN A 16 -5.70 5.70 0.60
N ASP A 17 -6.28 6.69 1.30
CA ASP A 17 -7.69 6.64 1.72
C ASP A 17 -8.64 6.51 0.53
N ILE A 18 -8.33 7.15 -0.60
CA ILE A 18 -9.11 7.04 -1.83
C ILE A 18 -9.26 5.58 -2.27
N GLN A 19 -8.22 4.75 -2.14
CA GLN A 19 -8.26 3.35 -2.56
C GLN A 19 -9.38 2.55 -1.88
N GLY A 20 -9.66 2.82 -0.60
CA GLY A 20 -10.70 2.14 0.15
C GLY A 20 -12.13 2.55 -0.24
N VAL A 21 -12.29 3.68 -0.96
CA VAL A 21 -13.62 4.23 -1.32
C VAL A 21 -13.99 3.94 -2.78
N ILE A 22 -13.01 3.63 -3.63
CA ILE A 22 -13.22 3.44 -5.09
C ILE A 22 -14.34 2.44 -5.39
N HIS A 23 -14.42 1.36 -4.63
CA HIS A 23 -15.43 0.31 -4.84
C HIS A 23 -16.87 0.76 -4.52
N LEU A 24 -17.02 1.80 -3.70
CA LEU A 24 -18.30 2.24 -3.16
C LEU A 24 -18.77 3.54 -3.79
N GLU A 25 -17.87 4.50 -3.94
CA GLU A 25 -18.15 5.88 -4.36
C GLU A 25 -17.11 6.37 -5.39
N PRO A 26 -17.05 5.77 -6.59
CA PRO A 26 -16.00 6.06 -7.56
C PRO A 26 -15.95 7.53 -8.01
N GLU A 27 -17.11 8.23 -8.07
CA GLU A 27 -17.13 9.65 -8.43
C GLU A 27 -16.48 10.53 -7.34
N ALA A 28 -16.81 10.28 -6.08
CA ALA A 28 -16.16 10.97 -4.96
C ALA A 28 -14.65 10.66 -4.90
N ALA A 29 -14.28 9.42 -5.19
CA ALA A 29 -12.88 9.02 -5.33
C ALA A 29 -12.17 9.78 -6.45
N LYS A 30 -12.80 9.94 -7.61
CA LYS A 30 -12.27 10.71 -8.75
C LYS A 30 -12.04 12.17 -8.40
N GLU A 31 -13.03 12.82 -7.78
CA GLU A 31 -12.90 14.22 -7.35
C GLU A 31 -11.75 14.42 -6.38
N LYS A 32 -11.64 13.54 -5.38
CA LYS A 32 -10.54 13.61 -4.41
C LYS A 32 -9.20 13.30 -5.06
N LEU A 33 -9.15 12.39 -6.04
CA LEU A 33 -7.93 12.05 -6.78
C LEU A 33 -7.47 13.24 -7.64
N ARG A 34 -8.37 13.96 -8.31
CA ARG A 34 -8.06 15.23 -9.00
C ARG A 34 -7.44 16.25 -8.05
N PHE A 35 -8.05 16.41 -6.88
CA PHE A 35 -7.54 17.31 -5.83
C PHE A 35 -6.13 16.92 -5.38
N MET A 36 -5.85 15.61 -5.19
CA MET A 36 -4.53 15.17 -4.76
C MET A 36 -3.48 15.22 -5.89
N LEU A 37 -3.88 14.97 -7.13
CA LEU A 37 -3.02 15.17 -8.31
C LEU A 37 -2.61 16.65 -8.44
N SER A 38 -3.55 17.59 -8.22
CA SER A 38 -3.25 19.03 -8.26
C SER A 38 -2.32 19.50 -7.13
N ALA A 39 -2.10 18.67 -6.11
CA ALA A 39 -1.15 18.94 -5.03
C ALA A 39 0.24 18.30 -5.28
N GLN A 40 0.46 17.73 -6.45
CA GLN A 40 1.80 17.33 -6.90
C GLN A 40 2.55 18.55 -7.43
N VAL A 41 3.82 18.70 -7.06
CA VAL A 41 4.71 19.76 -7.57
C VAL A 41 5.17 19.43 -8.98
N ASP A 42 5.49 20.42 -9.79
CA ASP A 42 5.85 20.28 -11.21
C ASP A 42 7.05 19.36 -11.48
N HIS A 43 7.94 19.17 -10.52
CA HIS A 43 9.04 18.20 -10.59
C HIS A 43 8.66 16.78 -10.15
N GLY A 44 7.42 16.54 -9.71
CA GLY A 44 6.87 15.20 -9.42
C GLY A 44 6.69 14.85 -7.96
N GLY A 45 7.28 15.60 -7.01
CA GLY A 45 7.07 15.38 -5.57
C GLY A 45 5.66 15.78 -5.12
N GLY A 46 5.12 15.13 -4.10
CA GLY A 46 3.87 15.54 -3.46
C GLY A 46 4.10 16.59 -2.38
N LEU A 47 3.19 17.56 -2.22
CA LEU A 47 3.20 18.45 -1.06
C LEU A 47 2.95 17.64 0.21
N PRO A 48 3.87 17.58 1.19
CA PRO A 48 3.69 16.77 2.39
C PRO A 48 2.40 17.06 3.17
N LEU A 49 1.97 18.33 3.15
CA LEU A 49 0.67 18.78 3.62
C LEU A 49 -0.05 19.58 2.54
N VAL A 50 -1.25 19.17 2.18
CA VAL A 50 -2.13 19.88 1.26
C VAL A 50 -3.12 20.72 2.07
N LYS A 51 -3.00 22.05 2.00
CA LYS A 51 -3.84 22.97 2.76
C LYS A 51 -5.31 22.85 2.36
N PHE A 52 -6.25 23.13 3.29
CA PHE A 52 -7.68 23.20 2.94
C PHE A 52 -7.97 24.33 1.95
N THR A 53 -7.11 25.35 1.93
CA THR A 53 -7.15 26.49 0.99
C THR A 53 -6.28 26.28 -0.22
N HIS A 54 -5.97 25.03 -0.56
CA HIS A 54 -5.12 24.67 -1.71
C HIS A 54 -5.57 25.39 -2.99
N ASP A 55 -4.61 26.09 -3.63
CA ASP A 55 -4.81 26.87 -4.84
C ASP A 55 -3.84 26.35 -5.93
N PRO A 56 -4.27 25.38 -6.74
CA PRO A 56 -3.42 24.74 -7.74
C PRO A 56 -2.79 25.75 -8.72
N GLY A 57 -1.50 25.59 -8.96
CA GLY A 57 -0.70 26.49 -9.82
C GLY A 57 -0.06 27.66 -9.09
N HIS A 58 -0.37 27.88 -7.80
CA HIS A 58 0.10 29.03 -7.04
C HIS A 58 0.62 28.67 -5.64
N GLU A 59 0.76 27.38 -5.34
CA GLU A 59 1.23 26.94 -4.02
C GLU A 59 2.73 27.17 -3.83
N ASP A 60 3.09 27.64 -2.64
CA ASP A 60 4.44 27.52 -2.14
C ASP A 60 4.79 26.03 -1.91
N THR A 61 6.08 25.70 -1.99
CA THR A 61 6.60 24.33 -1.88
C THR A 61 7.54 24.18 -0.67
N PRO A 62 7.98 22.99 -0.29
CA PRO A 62 8.95 22.80 0.81
C PRO A 62 10.27 23.56 0.68
N GLU A 63 10.60 24.07 -0.51
CA GLU A 63 11.75 24.95 -0.77
C GLU A 63 11.48 26.39 -0.31
N ASP A 64 10.22 26.78 -0.11
CA ASP A 64 9.81 28.14 0.26
C ASP A 64 9.66 28.28 1.77
N GLU A 65 10.25 29.30 2.38
CA GLU A 65 10.15 29.56 3.82
C GLU A 65 8.69 29.76 4.29
N SER A 66 7.84 30.33 3.43
CA SER A 66 6.42 30.53 3.70
C SER A 66 5.69 29.22 3.90
N TYR A 67 5.92 28.23 3.00
CA TYR A 67 5.34 26.90 3.16
C TYR A 67 5.80 26.22 4.45
N VAL A 68 7.10 26.24 4.72
CA VAL A 68 7.67 25.61 5.93
C VAL A 68 7.11 26.23 7.20
N ARG A 69 6.99 27.58 7.24
CA ARG A 69 6.43 28.29 8.39
C ARG A 69 4.95 27.96 8.62
N GLU A 70 4.17 27.84 7.54
CA GLU A 70 2.73 27.56 7.60
C GLU A 70 2.46 26.09 7.92
N THR A 71 3.16 25.17 7.30
CA THR A 71 2.87 23.74 7.38
C THR A 71 3.75 22.98 8.36
N GLY A 72 4.96 23.45 8.63
CA GLY A 72 5.97 22.77 9.45
C GLY A 72 6.64 21.58 8.73
N HIS A 73 6.57 21.52 7.40
CA HIS A 73 7.18 20.45 6.58
C HIS A 73 8.31 21.01 5.72
N PRO A 74 9.57 20.89 6.15
CA PRO A 74 10.72 21.51 5.48
C PRO A 74 11.26 20.73 4.29
N ALA A 75 10.71 19.55 4.00
CA ALA A 75 11.22 18.66 2.96
C ALA A 75 10.17 17.65 2.49
N TYR A 76 10.37 17.14 1.27
CA TYR A 76 9.55 16.07 0.71
C TYR A 76 9.74 14.74 1.43
N ARG A 77 8.71 13.91 1.38
CA ARG A 77 8.78 12.50 1.76
C ARG A 77 9.04 11.62 0.55
N ALA A 78 9.74 10.52 0.77
CA ALA A 78 10.18 9.65 -0.30
C ALA A 78 9.04 8.91 -1.01
N ASP A 79 7.95 8.64 -0.29
CA ASP A 79 6.85 7.81 -0.76
C ASP A 79 5.60 8.59 -1.21
N ASP A 80 5.49 9.89 -0.92
CA ASP A 80 4.27 10.66 -1.17
C ASP A 80 3.71 10.45 -2.59
N ALA A 81 4.50 10.74 -3.61
CA ALA A 81 4.06 10.67 -5.01
C ALA A 81 3.89 9.23 -5.53
N LEU A 82 4.55 8.24 -4.90
CA LEU A 82 4.44 6.84 -5.32
C LEU A 82 3.05 6.24 -5.03
N TRP A 83 2.31 6.79 -4.09
CA TRP A 83 0.95 6.36 -3.80
C TRP A 83 -0.06 6.70 -4.91
N LEU A 84 0.27 7.64 -5.80
CA LEU A 84 -0.57 7.96 -6.97
C LEU A 84 -0.72 6.75 -7.91
N PHE A 85 0.32 5.95 -8.09
CA PHE A 85 0.30 4.83 -9.04
C PHE A 85 -0.79 3.80 -8.72
N PRO A 86 -0.80 3.15 -7.56
CA PRO A 86 -1.86 2.19 -7.26
C PRO A 86 -3.24 2.84 -7.20
N THR A 87 -3.34 4.11 -6.78
CA THR A 87 -4.64 4.77 -6.63
C THR A 87 -5.25 5.13 -7.98
N VAL A 88 -4.49 5.73 -8.91
CA VAL A 88 -4.95 5.99 -10.28
C VAL A 88 -5.28 4.68 -11.01
N TYR A 89 -4.41 3.67 -10.87
CA TYR A 89 -4.63 2.37 -11.49
C TYR A 89 -5.93 1.72 -11.02
N LYS A 90 -6.14 1.63 -9.69
CA LYS A 90 -7.35 1.05 -9.11
C LYS A 90 -8.61 1.79 -9.53
N TYR A 91 -8.57 3.13 -9.60
CA TYR A 91 -9.71 3.92 -10.07
C TYR A 91 -10.06 3.56 -11.51
N ILE A 92 -9.09 3.57 -12.43
CA ILE A 92 -9.32 3.26 -13.84
C ILE A 92 -9.73 1.79 -14.02
N ALA A 93 -9.09 0.88 -13.33
CA ALA A 93 -9.40 -0.55 -13.37
C ALA A 93 -10.83 -0.83 -12.89
N GLU A 94 -11.27 -0.19 -11.82
CA GLU A 94 -12.63 -0.34 -11.28
C GLU A 94 -13.69 0.24 -12.21
N THR A 95 -13.46 1.45 -12.70
CA THR A 95 -14.49 2.21 -13.45
C THR A 95 -14.46 1.97 -14.96
N GLY A 96 -13.32 1.57 -15.51
CA GLY A 96 -13.08 1.55 -16.97
C GLY A 96 -12.86 2.94 -17.57
N ASP A 97 -12.73 3.99 -16.76
CA ASP A 97 -12.52 5.37 -17.20
C ASP A 97 -11.06 5.61 -17.63
N THR A 98 -10.66 5.03 -18.73
CA THR A 98 -9.31 5.20 -19.28
C THR A 98 -9.05 6.60 -19.82
N ALA A 99 -10.09 7.39 -20.11
CA ALA A 99 -9.99 8.78 -20.53
C ALA A 99 -9.40 9.67 -19.42
N PHE A 100 -9.51 9.26 -18.16
CA PHE A 100 -8.91 9.95 -17.04
C PHE A 100 -7.38 10.12 -17.18
N LEU A 101 -6.68 9.20 -17.86
CA LEU A 101 -5.25 9.33 -18.15
C LEU A 101 -4.91 10.57 -18.98
N ASP A 102 -5.83 11.06 -19.78
CA ASP A 102 -5.64 12.22 -20.67
C ASP A 102 -6.20 13.52 -20.05
N GLU A 103 -6.85 13.45 -18.91
CA GLU A 103 -7.34 14.62 -18.21
C GLU A 103 -6.19 15.50 -17.77
N VAL A 104 -6.27 16.80 -18.10
CA VAL A 104 -5.22 17.78 -17.76
C VAL A 104 -5.51 18.39 -16.41
N ILE A 105 -4.56 18.28 -15.48
CA ILE A 105 -4.65 18.76 -14.11
C ILE A 105 -3.46 19.70 -13.85
N PRO A 106 -3.66 20.86 -13.18
CA PRO A 106 -2.55 21.73 -12.78
C PRO A 106 -1.64 21.05 -11.75
N TYR A 107 -0.35 21.38 -11.76
CA TYR A 107 0.54 21.07 -10.63
C TYR A 107 0.33 22.10 -9.51
N ALA A 108 0.85 21.81 -8.33
CA ALA A 108 0.64 22.65 -7.15
C ALA A 108 1.22 24.07 -7.32
N ASN A 109 2.42 24.17 -7.85
CA ASN A 109 3.18 25.42 -7.89
C ASN A 109 3.07 26.16 -9.25
N ARG A 110 3.05 25.47 -10.38
CA ARG A 110 2.98 26.05 -11.72
C ARG A 110 2.75 24.97 -12.77
N ASP A 111 2.36 25.39 -13.97
CA ASP A 111 2.13 24.50 -15.11
C ASP A 111 0.99 23.47 -14.89
N GLN A 112 0.80 22.59 -15.84
CA GLN A 112 -0.20 21.52 -15.82
C GLN A 112 0.24 20.34 -16.66
N GLY A 113 -0.32 19.17 -16.41
CA GLY A 113 -0.03 17.97 -17.18
C GLY A 113 -1.22 17.03 -17.25
N THR A 114 -1.17 16.06 -18.14
CA THR A 114 -2.14 14.96 -18.12
C THR A 114 -1.93 14.09 -16.88
N VAL A 115 -2.93 13.34 -16.44
CA VAL A 115 -2.77 12.37 -15.34
C VAL A 115 -1.63 11.40 -15.64
N TYR A 116 -1.51 10.91 -16.88
CA TYR A 116 -0.37 10.09 -17.30
C TYR A 116 0.97 10.86 -17.18
N GLY A 117 0.97 12.17 -17.47
CA GLY A 117 2.13 13.05 -17.26
C GLY A 117 2.48 13.20 -15.76
N HIS A 118 1.49 13.34 -14.88
CA HIS A 118 1.68 13.37 -13.44
C HIS A 118 2.38 12.09 -12.93
N LEU A 119 1.95 10.92 -13.40
CA LEU A 119 2.60 9.66 -13.05
C LEU A 119 4.04 9.56 -13.55
N LYS A 120 4.31 9.99 -14.79
CA LYS A 120 5.69 10.04 -15.31
C LYS A 120 6.59 10.92 -14.44
N ARG A 121 6.11 12.12 -14.06
CA ARG A 121 6.86 13.02 -13.17
C ARG A 121 7.04 12.46 -11.75
N ALA A 122 6.05 11.73 -11.22
CA ALA A 122 6.20 11.04 -9.94
C ALA A 122 7.33 9.98 -9.98
N LEU A 123 7.44 9.24 -11.10
CA LEU A 123 8.55 8.32 -11.31
C LEU A 123 9.88 9.06 -11.43
N ASP A 124 9.92 10.16 -12.21
CA ASP A 124 11.12 11.00 -12.40
C ASP A 124 11.61 11.60 -11.07
N PHE A 125 10.68 11.98 -10.19
CA PHE A 125 11.06 12.45 -8.84
C PHE A 125 11.90 11.41 -8.10
N SER A 126 11.45 10.15 -8.07
CA SER A 126 12.20 9.08 -7.42
C SER A 126 13.51 8.78 -8.14
N LEU A 127 13.53 8.81 -9.48
CA LEU A 127 14.76 8.63 -10.29
C LEU A 127 15.80 9.72 -10.04
N ASN A 128 15.37 10.93 -9.72
CA ASN A 128 16.26 12.07 -9.42
C ASN A 128 16.74 12.09 -7.96
N HIS A 129 16.22 11.17 -7.12
CA HIS A 129 16.57 11.05 -5.71
C HIS A 129 16.95 9.60 -5.38
N LEU A 130 17.97 9.08 -6.07
CA LEU A 130 18.53 7.76 -5.79
C LEU A 130 19.74 7.87 -4.88
N GLY A 131 19.87 6.94 -3.95
CA GLY A 131 21.04 6.78 -3.10
C GLY A 131 22.17 5.97 -3.79
N PRO A 132 23.23 5.66 -3.04
CA PRO A 132 24.45 5.04 -3.57
C PRO A 132 24.28 3.69 -4.25
N HIS A 133 23.31 2.88 -3.82
CA HIS A 133 23.02 1.58 -4.42
C HIS A 133 22.05 1.69 -5.62
N GLY A 134 21.52 2.88 -5.92
CA GLY A 134 20.55 3.11 -7.00
C GLY A 134 19.11 2.82 -6.61
N MET A 135 18.81 2.78 -5.33
CA MET A 135 17.46 2.75 -4.78
C MET A 135 16.99 4.15 -4.40
N PRO A 136 15.67 4.42 -4.32
CA PRO A 136 15.18 5.70 -3.82
C PRO A 136 15.71 6.02 -2.43
N ALA A 137 16.22 7.24 -2.28
CA ALA A 137 16.63 7.78 -1.00
C ALA A 137 15.43 7.91 -0.06
N GLY A 138 15.66 7.76 1.24
CA GLY A 138 14.59 7.85 2.24
C GLY A 138 14.14 9.28 2.53
N LEU A 139 14.90 10.27 2.11
CA LEU A 139 14.65 11.70 2.29
C LEU A 139 14.33 12.07 3.74
N HIS A 140 13.37 12.98 3.94
CA HIS A 140 12.97 13.41 5.29
C HIS A 140 12.28 12.30 6.09
N ALA A 141 11.50 11.46 5.42
CA ALA A 141 10.92 10.22 5.92
C ALA A 141 10.31 9.44 4.74
N ASP A 142 10.10 8.15 4.93
CA ASP A 142 9.11 7.40 4.16
C ASP A 142 7.79 7.30 4.95
N TRP A 143 6.95 6.29 4.72
CA TRP A 143 5.72 6.10 5.49
C TRP A 143 5.94 6.00 7.01
N ASN A 144 7.08 5.49 7.44
CA ASN A 144 7.52 5.58 8.83
C ASN A 144 8.11 6.97 9.11
N ASP A 145 7.32 7.87 9.67
CA ASP A 145 7.74 9.25 9.99
C ASP A 145 8.96 9.32 10.93
N CYS A 146 9.18 8.25 11.70
CA CYS A 146 10.30 8.14 12.64
C CYS A 146 11.55 7.47 12.02
N LEU A 147 11.60 7.31 10.71
CA LEU A 147 12.76 6.75 10.01
C LEU A 147 13.30 7.78 9.01
N ARG A 148 14.33 8.52 9.42
CA ARG A 148 14.97 9.57 8.62
C ARG A 148 16.27 9.03 8.05
N LEU A 149 16.27 8.76 6.76
CA LEU A 149 17.43 8.20 6.06
C LEU A 149 18.21 9.26 5.27
N GLY A 150 17.66 10.47 5.10
CA GLY A 150 18.33 11.56 4.40
C GLY A 150 18.44 11.35 2.89
N ALA A 151 19.35 12.09 2.26
CA ALA A 151 19.54 12.10 0.81
C ALA A 151 20.41 10.94 0.30
N GLU A 152 21.22 10.36 1.16
CA GLU A 152 22.16 9.27 0.83
C GLU A 152 21.67 7.90 1.33
N GLY A 153 20.89 7.86 2.43
CA GLY A 153 20.32 6.62 2.93
C GLY A 153 19.11 6.18 2.09
N GLU A 154 18.89 4.88 1.98
CA GLU A 154 17.94 4.28 1.05
C GLU A 154 16.91 3.43 1.77
N SER A 155 15.65 3.51 1.31
CA SER A 155 14.53 2.74 1.86
C SER A 155 14.14 1.61 0.92
N SER A 156 14.26 0.35 1.35
CA SER A 156 13.78 -0.79 0.56
C SER A 156 12.25 -0.79 0.43
N PHE A 157 11.53 -0.31 1.44
CA PHE A 157 10.08 -0.15 1.35
C PHE A 157 9.68 0.79 0.19
N VAL A 158 10.32 1.96 0.09
CA VAL A 158 10.10 2.91 -1.04
C VAL A 158 10.57 2.30 -2.36
N ALA A 159 11.68 1.56 -2.35
CA ALA A 159 12.20 0.90 -3.54
C ALA A 159 11.22 -0.16 -4.09
N PHE A 160 10.47 -0.85 -3.23
CA PHE A 160 9.43 -1.80 -3.66
C PHE A 160 8.18 -1.09 -4.21
N GLN A 161 7.80 0.05 -3.64
CA GLN A 161 6.77 0.91 -4.23
C GLN A 161 7.21 1.47 -5.59
N PHE A 162 8.45 1.89 -5.70
CA PHE A 162 9.04 2.35 -6.95
C PHE A 162 9.07 1.24 -8.01
N TYR A 163 9.42 0.01 -7.64
CA TYR A 163 9.31 -1.16 -8.52
C TYR A 163 7.85 -1.40 -8.98
N TYR A 164 6.88 -1.24 -8.08
CA TYR A 164 5.46 -1.36 -8.40
C TYR A 164 4.97 -0.25 -9.34
N ALA A 165 5.51 0.97 -9.20
CA ALA A 165 5.22 2.07 -10.11
C ALA A 165 5.61 1.75 -11.56
N PHE A 166 6.75 1.09 -11.79
CA PHE A 166 7.13 0.58 -13.10
C PHE A 166 6.11 -0.41 -13.65
N THR A 167 5.63 -1.34 -12.83
CA THR A 167 4.61 -2.32 -13.24
C THR A 167 3.35 -1.62 -13.75
N ILE A 168 2.85 -0.65 -13.01
CA ILE A 168 1.65 0.12 -13.36
C ILE A 168 1.86 0.95 -14.62
N LEU A 169 2.99 1.67 -14.70
CA LEU A 169 3.29 2.47 -15.89
C LEU A 169 3.46 1.64 -17.16
N ARG A 170 3.98 0.42 -17.05
CA ARG A 170 4.06 -0.51 -18.21
C ARG A 170 2.68 -0.85 -18.74
N GLU A 171 1.70 -1.11 -17.88
CA GLU A 171 0.32 -1.36 -18.27
C GLU A 171 -0.30 -0.13 -18.96
N PHE A 172 -0.11 1.07 -18.39
CA PHE A 172 -0.60 2.29 -18.98
C PHE A 172 0.12 2.64 -20.30
N ALA A 173 1.44 2.44 -20.39
CA ALA A 173 2.20 2.66 -21.61
C ALA A 173 1.76 1.70 -22.73
N ALA A 174 1.50 0.44 -22.40
CA ALA A 174 0.95 -0.53 -23.34
C ALA A 174 -0.46 -0.13 -23.79
N TRP A 175 -1.33 0.28 -22.87
CA TRP A 175 -2.68 0.78 -23.17
C TRP A 175 -2.67 2.03 -24.07
N LYS A 176 -1.71 2.94 -23.84
CA LYS A 176 -1.52 4.17 -24.60
C LYS A 176 -0.74 3.97 -25.92
N GLU A 177 -0.32 2.75 -26.22
CA GLU A 177 0.56 2.42 -27.35
C GLU A 177 1.88 3.23 -27.37
N ASP A 178 2.34 3.67 -26.17
CA ASP A 178 3.60 4.41 -26.00
C ASP A 178 4.81 3.42 -26.00
N SER A 179 5.03 2.80 -27.16
CA SER A 179 6.00 1.72 -27.30
C SER A 179 7.45 2.10 -26.94
N PRO A 180 7.96 3.34 -27.24
CA PRO A 180 9.30 3.72 -26.79
C PRO A 180 9.43 3.77 -25.27
N TYR A 181 8.42 4.33 -24.58
CA TYR A 181 8.40 4.42 -23.12
C TYR A 181 8.21 3.05 -22.48
N LEU A 182 7.34 2.20 -23.03
CA LEU A 182 7.16 0.82 -22.59
C LEU A 182 8.48 0.05 -22.62
N SER A 183 9.21 0.10 -23.75
CA SER A 183 10.50 -0.58 -23.89
C SER A 183 11.56 -0.08 -22.90
N TRP A 184 11.53 1.22 -22.59
CA TRP A 184 12.40 1.80 -21.58
C TRP A 184 12.02 1.30 -20.18
N LEU A 185 10.73 1.33 -19.83
CA LEU A 185 10.21 0.84 -18.54
C LEU A 185 10.57 -0.63 -18.29
N GLU A 186 10.41 -1.49 -19.31
CA GLU A 186 10.74 -2.92 -19.21
C GLU A 186 12.22 -3.15 -18.91
N ARG A 187 13.08 -2.45 -19.61
CA ARG A 187 14.53 -2.54 -19.39
C ARG A 187 14.94 -2.06 -18.00
N GLU A 188 14.44 -0.89 -17.58
CA GLU A 188 14.81 -0.31 -16.29
C GLU A 188 14.21 -1.12 -15.12
N GLN A 189 12.98 -1.63 -15.26
CA GLN A 189 12.40 -2.51 -14.25
C GLN A 189 13.18 -3.83 -14.12
N GLY A 190 13.67 -4.38 -15.22
CA GLY A 190 14.53 -5.57 -15.20
C GLY A 190 15.85 -5.32 -14.45
N ARG A 191 16.49 -4.17 -14.67
CA ARG A 191 17.68 -3.74 -13.93
C ARG A 191 17.39 -3.55 -12.44
N LEU A 192 16.29 -2.85 -12.13
CA LEU A 192 15.86 -2.59 -10.75
C LEU A 192 15.56 -3.92 -10.01
N ARG A 193 14.92 -4.89 -10.67
CA ARG A 193 14.68 -6.22 -10.08
C ARG A 193 16.00 -6.89 -9.64
N THR A 194 17.01 -6.89 -10.50
CA THR A 194 18.32 -7.47 -10.16
C THR A 194 18.95 -6.74 -8.98
N LEU A 195 18.99 -5.42 -9.05
CA LEU A 195 19.52 -4.56 -7.99
C LEU A 195 18.84 -4.81 -6.64
N LEU A 196 17.51 -4.82 -6.62
CA LEU A 196 16.75 -5.02 -5.36
C LEU A 196 16.94 -6.43 -4.78
N ASN A 197 17.11 -7.45 -5.62
CA ASN A 197 17.44 -8.78 -5.13
C ASN A 197 18.85 -8.86 -4.56
N ASP A 198 19.82 -8.20 -5.21
CA ASP A 198 21.22 -8.22 -4.78
C ASP A 198 21.44 -7.48 -3.45
N PHE A 199 20.75 -6.35 -3.25
CA PHE A 199 20.96 -5.49 -2.08
C PHE A 199 19.94 -5.68 -0.95
N CYS A 200 18.70 -6.04 -1.26
CA CYS A 200 17.64 -6.07 -0.24
C CYS A 200 17.34 -7.46 0.31
N TRP A 201 17.69 -8.54 -0.39
CA TRP A 201 17.40 -9.89 0.09
C TRP A 201 18.49 -10.39 1.05
N ASP A 202 18.11 -10.72 2.29
CA ASP A 202 19.00 -11.18 3.36
C ASP A 202 18.70 -12.64 3.78
N GLY A 203 18.60 -13.52 2.78
CA GLY A 203 18.49 -14.96 2.95
C GLY A 203 17.10 -15.49 3.31
N ASP A 204 16.41 -14.87 4.24
CA ASP A 204 15.05 -15.25 4.68
C ASP A 204 14.10 -14.05 4.86
N ARG A 205 14.57 -12.85 4.58
CA ARG A 205 13.83 -11.58 4.74
C ARG A 205 14.35 -10.50 3.80
N PHE A 206 13.57 -9.47 3.60
CA PHE A 206 14.04 -8.23 2.99
C PHE A 206 14.48 -7.24 4.08
N ILE A 207 15.63 -6.61 3.89
CA ILE A 207 16.13 -5.57 4.79
C ILE A 207 15.22 -4.34 4.77
N ARG A 208 15.37 -3.44 5.76
CA ARG A 208 14.61 -2.19 5.81
C ARG A 208 15.23 -1.09 4.96
N GLY A 209 16.54 -1.11 4.77
CA GLY A 209 17.26 -0.12 3.99
C GLY A 209 18.71 0.07 4.43
N PHE A 210 19.26 1.23 4.06
CA PHE A 210 20.62 1.65 4.38
C PHE A 210 20.59 3.05 5.00
N THR A 211 21.44 3.27 6.01
CA THR A 211 21.69 4.62 6.55
C THR A 211 22.54 5.44 5.57
N GLU A 212 22.66 6.76 5.81
CA GLU A 212 23.58 7.62 5.04
C GLU A 212 25.04 7.19 5.10
N SER A 213 25.44 6.50 6.17
CA SER A 213 26.77 5.91 6.32
C SER A 213 26.94 4.53 5.65
N GLY A 214 25.88 4.01 5.03
CA GLY A 214 25.86 2.70 4.38
C GLY A 214 25.65 1.52 5.35
N GLU A 215 25.28 1.75 6.60
CA GLU A 215 24.91 0.70 7.54
C GLU A 215 23.58 0.07 7.13
N VAL A 216 23.50 -1.28 7.14
CA VAL A 216 22.31 -2.03 6.80
C VAL A 216 21.31 -2.03 7.96
N ILE A 217 20.07 -1.65 7.68
CA ILE A 217 18.96 -1.66 8.64
C ILE A 217 18.08 -2.88 8.40
N GLY A 218 17.76 -3.62 9.45
CA GLY A 218 16.79 -4.72 9.37
C GLY A 218 17.35 -6.03 8.79
N ASN A 219 18.65 -6.27 8.89
CA ASN A 219 19.26 -7.54 8.51
C ASN A 219 19.25 -8.55 9.68
N HIS A 220 19.55 -9.82 9.39
CA HIS A 220 19.56 -10.90 10.38
C HIS A 220 20.63 -10.73 11.47
N CYS A 221 21.70 -9.96 11.22
CA CYS A 221 22.78 -9.69 12.18
C CYS A 221 22.48 -8.54 13.12
N ALA A 222 21.46 -7.71 12.84
CA ALA A 222 21.13 -6.57 13.68
C ALA A 222 20.63 -7.03 15.05
N PRO A 223 21.20 -6.51 16.16
CA PRO A 223 20.80 -6.89 17.52
C PRO A 223 19.39 -6.40 17.87
N GLU A 224 18.94 -5.31 17.24
CA GLU A 224 17.62 -4.71 17.38
C GLU A 224 17.04 -4.42 15.99
N ALA A 225 15.72 -4.39 15.88
CA ALA A 225 15.00 -4.12 14.63
C ALA A 225 15.47 -4.99 13.44
N SER A 226 15.77 -6.27 13.70
CA SER A 226 16.31 -7.19 12.68
C SER A 226 15.29 -7.69 11.67
N LEU A 227 14.00 -7.50 11.92
CA LEU A 227 12.89 -7.81 11.00
C LEU A 227 11.87 -6.67 11.02
N TRP A 228 11.51 -6.18 9.85
CA TRP A 228 10.50 -5.13 9.65
C TRP A 228 9.34 -5.64 8.81
N LEU A 229 8.10 -5.27 9.16
CA LEU A 229 6.87 -5.71 8.49
C LEU A 229 6.76 -5.17 7.07
N ASN A 230 6.95 -3.86 6.90
CA ASN A 230 6.63 -3.17 5.64
C ASN A 230 7.41 -3.70 4.43
N PRO A 231 8.72 -3.95 4.50
CA PRO A 231 9.46 -4.52 3.36
C PRO A 231 8.94 -5.91 2.96
N GLN A 232 8.55 -6.76 3.92
CA GLN A 232 8.09 -8.10 3.62
C GLN A 232 6.78 -8.07 2.83
N SER A 233 5.78 -7.35 3.35
CA SER A 233 4.48 -7.25 2.69
C SER A 233 4.56 -6.58 1.32
N TRP A 234 5.37 -5.52 1.19
CA TRP A 234 5.50 -4.78 -0.07
C TRP A 234 6.37 -5.47 -1.12
N ALA A 235 7.32 -6.31 -0.73
CA ALA A 235 8.01 -7.19 -1.68
C ALA A 235 7.04 -8.15 -2.38
N VAL A 236 6.01 -8.62 -1.67
CA VAL A 236 4.93 -9.45 -2.23
C VAL A 236 3.98 -8.61 -3.08
N ILE A 237 3.44 -7.51 -2.54
CA ILE A 237 2.47 -6.65 -3.23
C ILE A 237 3.02 -6.11 -4.54
N SER A 238 4.27 -5.72 -4.58
CA SER A 238 4.93 -5.19 -5.78
C SER A 238 5.23 -6.25 -6.84
N GLY A 239 5.18 -7.54 -6.48
CA GLY A 239 5.60 -8.65 -7.36
C GLY A 239 7.12 -8.75 -7.53
N LEU A 240 7.90 -8.12 -6.64
CA LEU A 240 9.36 -8.24 -6.63
C LEU A 240 9.80 -9.63 -6.16
N ALA A 241 9.27 -10.07 -5.01
CA ALA A 241 9.61 -11.34 -4.39
C ALA A 241 9.17 -12.51 -5.29
N ASP A 242 10.07 -13.48 -5.50
CA ASP A 242 9.67 -14.77 -6.05
C ASP A 242 8.91 -15.60 -4.98
N GLU A 243 8.35 -16.73 -5.41
CA GLU A 243 7.53 -17.59 -4.54
C GLU A 243 8.28 -18.05 -3.28
N LYS A 244 9.58 -18.39 -3.41
CA LYS A 244 10.41 -18.82 -2.29
C LYS A 244 10.72 -17.68 -1.34
N GLN A 245 11.11 -16.53 -1.88
CA GLN A 245 11.38 -15.32 -1.07
C GLN A 245 10.13 -14.86 -0.34
N ALA A 246 9.00 -14.81 -1.03
CA ALA A 246 7.72 -14.44 -0.46
C ALA A 246 7.31 -15.38 0.68
N GLY A 247 7.41 -16.69 0.47
CA GLY A 247 7.10 -17.68 1.49
C GLY A 247 7.97 -17.52 2.74
N LEU A 248 9.30 -17.42 2.60
CA LEU A 248 10.23 -17.24 3.72
C LEU A 248 9.98 -15.93 4.47
N ALA A 249 9.84 -14.81 3.74
CA ALA A 249 9.61 -13.50 4.33
C ALA A 249 8.31 -13.45 5.13
N MET A 250 7.19 -13.97 4.56
CA MET A 250 5.89 -13.97 5.21
C MET A 250 5.80 -14.99 6.35
N ASP A 251 6.52 -16.11 6.29
CA ASP A 251 6.67 -17.03 7.42
C ASP A 251 7.38 -16.36 8.60
N ASN A 252 8.44 -15.58 8.34
CA ASN A 252 9.09 -14.79 9.38
C ASN A 252 8.15 -13.75 10.01
N VAL A 253 7.33 -13.08 9.20
CA VAL A 253 6.30 -12.15 9.70
C VAL A 253 5.33 -12.91 10.63
N TYR A 254 4.80 -14.04 10.17
CA TYR A 254 3.84 -14.83 10.95
C TYR A 254 4.41 -15.31 12.28
N HIS A 255 5.63 -15.83 12.30
CA HIS A 255 6.21 -16.41 13.50
C HIS A 255 6.84 -15.40 14.47
N ARG A 256 7.30 -14.25 13.98
CA ARG A 256 8.02 -13.27 14.80
C ARG A 256 7.25 -11.99 15.07
N LEU A 257 6.52 -11.49 14.09
CA LEU A 257 5.83 -10.20 14.22
C LEU A 257 4.37 -10.35 14.66
N ASN A 258 3.70 -11.46 14.35
CA ASN A 258 2.29 -11.60 14.68
C ASN A 258 2.05 -11.68 16.20
N THR A 259 0.93 -11.08 16.61
CA THR A 259 0.39 -11.12 17.98
C THR A 259 -1.13 -11.26 17.90
N GLU A 260 -1.77 -11.53 19.01
CA GLU A 260 -3.24 -11.58 19.12
C GLU A 260 -3.95 -10.23 18.84
N TYR A 261 -3.19 -9.16 18.59
CA TYR A 261 -3.68 -7.81 18.28
C TYR A 261 -3.25 -7.31 16.89
N GLY A 262 -2.64 -8.18 16.09
CA GLY A 262 -2.05 -7.90 14.80
C GLY A 262 -0.52 -7.95 14.82
N ALA A 263 0.11 -7.76 13.66
CA ALA A 263 1.56 -7.82 13.53
C ALA A 263 2.25 -6.50 13.95
N ILE A 264 3.29 -6.61 14.78
CA ILE A 264 4.13 -5.46 15.17
C ILE A 264 5.00 -5.00 13.99
N LEU A 265 5.38 -3.71 13.98
CA LEU A 265 6.16 -3.12 12.88
C LEU A 265 7.56 -3.69 12.74
N MET A 266 8.20 -4.06 13.85
CA MET A 266 9.54 -4.63 13.85
C MET A 266 9.83 -5.46 15.10
N ASP A 267 10.83 -6.33 15.03
CA ASP A 267 11.28 -7.19 16.12
C ASP A 267 12.79 -7.44 16.05
N PRO A 268 13.54 -7.32 17.16
CA PRO A 268 13.20 -6.71 18.44
C PRO A 268 13.00 -5.19 18.36
N PRO A 269 12.37 -4.54 19.38
CA PRO A 269 12.29 -3.09 19.44
C PRO A 269 13.67 -2.44 19.64
N TYR A 270 13.79 -1.16 19.31
CA TYR A 270 14.96 -0.38 19.65
C TYR A 270 15.02 -0.03 21.14
N HIS A 271 16.22 -0.19 21.74
CA HIS A 271 16.57 0.22 23.09
C HIS A 271 17.90 1.00 23.11
N ALA A 272 18.95 0.43 22.53
CA ALA A 272 20.32 0.96 22.65
C ALA A 272 21.11 0.99 21.33
N HIS A 273 20.67 0.26 20.30
CA HIS A 273 21.41 0.10 19.05
C HIS A 273 20.73 0.80 17.86
N ALA A 274 20.03 1.90 18.12
CA ALA A 274 19.45 2.71 17.07
C ALA A 274 20.51 3.59 16.40
N PHE A 275 20.43 3.73 15.09
CA PHE A 275 21.22 4.72 14.34
C PHE A 275 20.61 6.13 14.47
N ASP A 276 21.38 7.19 14.16
CA ASP A 276 20.96 8.58 14.38
C ASP A 276 19.63 8.98 13.70
N GLY A 277 19.29 8.38 12.56
CA GLY A 277 18.02 8.60 11.85
C GLY A 277 16.82 7.84 12.42
N ALA A 278 17.00 6.94 13.38
CA ALA A 278 15.94 6.10 13.95
C ALA A 278 15.22 6.82 15.09
N LEU A 279 14.37 7.79 14.78
CA LEU A 279 13.59 8.53 15.78
C LEU A 279 12.55 7.66 16.51
N ALA A 280 12.33 6.42 16.09
CA ALA A 280 11.42 5.49 16.76
C ALA A 280 11.77 5.29 18.25
N VAL A 281 13.03 5.49 18.63
CA VAL A 281 13.50 5.42 20.04
C VAL A 281 12.89 6.47 20.97
N ILE A 282 12.21 7.51 20.45
CA ILE A 282 11.45 8.43 21.30
C ILE A 282 10.22 7.75 21.92
N TYR A 283 9.78 6.63 21.34
CA TYR A 283 8.72 5.79 21.90
C TYR A 283 9.29 4.64 22.70
N ASN A 284 8.63 4.32 23.80
CA ASN A 284 8.96 3.11 24.56
C ASN A 284 8.80 1.86 23.68
N ALA A 285 9.56 0.81 23.98
CA ALA A 285 9.45 -0.47 23.29
C ALA A 285 8.00 -1.00 23.29
N GLY A 286 7.52 -1.41 22.15
CA GLY A 286 6.13 -1.84 21.92
C GLY A 286 5.13 -0.71 21.65
N VAL A 287 5.57 0.55 21.55
CA VAL A 287 4.69 1.69 21.34
C VAL A 287 4.91 2.31 19.95
N LYS A 288 3.82 2.55 19.23
CA LYS A 288 3.79 3.21 17.91
C LYS A 288 4.84 2.61 16.96
N GLU A 289 5.77 3.42 16.43
CA GLU A 289 6.76 2.94 15.47
C GLU A 289 7.92 2.14 16.09
N ASN A 290 8.02 2.08 17.41
CA ASN A 290 9.00 1.22 18.08
C ASN A 290 8.37 -0.14 18.47
N ALA A 291 8.13 -0.99 17.48
CA ALA A 291 7.53 -2.32 17.64
C ALA A 291 6.08 -2.34 18.17
N GLY A 292 5.31 -1.27 17.97
CA GLY A 292 3.85 -1.30 18.12
C GLY A 292 3.19 -2.01 16.94
N VAL A 293 1.93 -2.40 17.09
CA VAL A 293 1.05 -2.82 16.00
C VAL A 293 0.52 -1.56 15.34
N PHE A 294 1.07 -1.16 14.20
CA PHE A 294 0.54 -0.03 13.45
C PHE A 294 -0.62 -0.52 12.57
N SER A 295 -1.82 0.00 12.83
CA SER A 295 -3.03 -0.63 12.29
C SER A 295 -3.15 -0.55 10.77
N GLN A 296 -2.66 0.54 10.16
CA GLN A 296 -2.73 0.74 8.70
C GLN A 296 -1.93 -0.33 7.93
N SER A 297 -0.75 -0.73 8.43
CA SER A 297 0.09 -1.74 7.78
C SER A 297 -0.54 -3.15 7.77
N GLN A 298 -1.53 -3.39 8.62
CA GLN A 298 -2.24 -4.68 8.67
C GLN A 298 -3.03 -4.93 7.38
N GLY A 299 -3.56 -3.88 6.73
CA GLY A 299 -4.24 -4.02 5.44
C GLY A 299 -3.30 -4.51 4.34
N TRP A 300 -2.06 -4.04 4.30
CA TRP A 300 -1.04 -4.54 3.37
C TRP A 300 -0.64 -5.97 3.67
N LEU A 301 -0.55 -6.32 4.95
CA LEU A 301 -0.25 -7.68 5.38
C LEU A 301 -1.35 -8.67 4.95
N ILE A 302 -2.62 -8.31 5.15
CA ILE A 302 -3.77 -9.08 4.69
C ILE A 302 -3.70 -9.30 3.17
N LEU A 303 -3.45 -8.23 2.41
CA LEU A 303 -3.32 -8.31 0.96
C LEU A 303 -2.17 -9.21 0.53
N ALA A 304 -0.99 -9.07 1.15
CA ALA A 304 0.20 -9.86 0.81
C ALA A 304 -0.03 -11.37 1.02
N GLU A 305 -0.58 -11.77 2.18
CA GLU A 305 -0.90 -13.18 2.44
C GLU A 305 -1.98 -13.73 1.48
N ALA A 306 -2.99 -12.92 1.19
CA ALA A 306 -4.02 -13.31 0.25
C ALA A 306 -3.49 -13.47 -1.19
N LEU A 307 -2.53 -12.62 -1.61
CA LEU A 307 -1.85 -12.75 -2.90
C LEU A 307 -1.07 -14.07 -3.02
N LEU A 308 -0.55 -14.58 -1.91
CA LEU A 308 0.14 -15.88 -1.82
C LEU A 308 -0.82 -17.06 -1.68
N GLY A 309 -2.13 -16.82 -1.54
CA GLY A 309 -3.14 -17.85 -1.36
C GLY A 309 -3.25 -18.38 0.08
N HIS A 310 -2.69 -17.67 1.05
CA HIS A 310 -2.74 -18.03 2.48
C HIS A 310 -4.02 -17.47 3.14
N GLY A 311 -5.18 -17.99 2.76
CA GLY A 311 -6.49 -17.47 3.18
C GLY A 311 -6.72 -17.52 4.69
N GLU A 312 -6.26 -18.56 5.37
CA GLU A 312 -6.34 -18.68 6.83
C GLU A 312 -5.53 -17.58 7.53
N ARG A 313 -4.30 -17.30 7.06
CA ARG A 313 -3.46 -16.25 7.64
C ARG A 313 -4.04 -14.87 7.37
N ALA A 314 -4.47 -14.59 6.13
CA ALA A 314 -5.07 -13.31 5.76
C ALA A 314 -6.30 -13.00 6.63
N PHE A 315 -7.18 -13.98 6.83
CA PHE A 315 -8.36 -13.82 7.68
C PHE A 315 -8.01 -13.73 9.18
N THR A 316 -6.96 -14.40 9.62
CA THR A 316 -6.45 -14.28 10.99
C THR A 316 -5.98 -12.86 11.28
N TYR A 317 -5.15 -12.28 10.42
CA TYR A 317 -4.71 -10.88 10.56
C TYR A 317 -5.88 -9.88 10.52
N PHE A 318 -6.90 -10.15 9.67
CA PHE A 318 -8.11 -9.36 9.68
C PHE A 318 -8.79 -9.39 11.05
N LYS A 319 -9.02 -10.59 11.64
CA LYS A 319 -9.67 -10.74 12.95
C LYS A 319 -8.89 -10.08 14.09
N GLU A 320 -7.58 -10.22 14.08
CA GLU A 320 -6.70 -9.66 15.10
C GLU A 320 -6.67 -8.12 15.08
N ASN A 321 -6.84 -7.52 13.90
CA ASN A 321 -6.87 -6.07 13.75
C ASN A 321 -8.29 -5.46 13.80
N ALA A 322 -9.32 -6.20 13.40
CA ALA A 322 -10.69 -5.67 13.31
C ALA A 322 -11.29 -5.34 14.68
N PRO A 323 -11.73 -4.09 14.94
CA PRO A 323 -12.25 -3.67 16.24
C PRO A 323 -13.42 -4.55 16.72
N SER A 324 -14.36 -4.88 15.84
CA SER A 324 -15.53 -5.70 16.14
C SER A 324 -15.19 -7.13 16.58
N MET A 325 -14.04 -7.64 16.15
CA MET A 325 -13.57 -9.00 16.49
C MET A 325 -12.80 -9.05 17.83
N GLN A 326 -12.59 -7.90 18.47
CA GLN A 326 -11.81 -7.73 19.70
C GLN A 326 -12.68 -7.22 20.86
N ASN A 327 -14.01 -7.32 20.77
CA ASN A 327 -14.95 -6.78 21.76
C ASN A 327 -14.89 -7.51 23.10
N ASP A 328 -14.49 -8.77 23.12
CA ASP A 328 -14.23 -9.57 24.32
C ASP A 328 -13.03 -9.06 25.15
N ARG A 329 -12.24 -8.14 24.59
CA ARG A 329 -11.05 -7.53 25.17
C ARG A 329 -11.17 -6.00 25.32
N ALA A 330 -12.38 -5.49 25.42
CA ALA A 330 -12.64 -4.04 25.44
C ALA A 330 -11.89 -3.30 26.55
N GLU A 331 -11.74 -3.89 27.74
CA GLU A 331 -11.01 -3.32 28.87
C GLU A 331 -9.48 -3.31 28.69
N ILE A 332 -8.94 -4.13 27.78
CA ILE A 332 -7.53 -4.10 27.36
C ILE A 332 -7.39 -3.10 26.24
N ARG A 333 -8.21 -3.20 25.20
CA ARG A 333 -8.16 -2.38 23.99
C ARG A 333 -8.41 -0.90 24.26
N LYS A 334 -9.33 -0.56 25.15
CA LYS A 334 -9.72 0.81 25.53
C LYS A 334 -10.03 1.72 24.35
N ILE A 335 -10.74 1.18 23.37
CA ILE A 335 -11.16 1.86 22.13
C ILE A 335 -12.61 1.43 21.82
N GLU A 336 -13.35 2.26 21.10
CA GLU A 336 -14.69 1.97 20.64
C GLU A 336 -14.71 0.71 19.76
N PRO A 337 -15.74 -0.16 19.90
CA PRO A 337 -15.78 -1.48 19.25
C PRO A 337 -15.93 -1.44 17.71
N TYR A 338 -16.06 -0.27 17.15
CA TYR A 338 -16.23 -0.02 15.70
C TYR A 338 -15.19 0.96 15.12
N CYS A 339 -14.18 1.33 15.92
CA CYS A 339 -13.17 2.31 15.56
C CYS A 339 -11.78 1.67 15.46
N TYR A 340 -11.06 1.97 14.39
CA TYR A 340 -9.63 1.71 14.32
C TYR A 340 -8.84 2.81 15.06
N GLY A 341 -7.87 2.40 15.87
CA GLY A 341 -6.81 3.29 16.35
C GLY A 341 -5.66 3.34 15.36
N GLN A 342 -4.81 4.35 15.46
CA GLN A 342 -3.60 4.44 14.66
C GLN A 342 -2.66 3.28 14.97
N PHE A 343 -2.50 2.96 16.25
CA PHE A 343 -1.68 1.84 16.69
C PHE A 343 -2.25 1.17 17.96
N THR A 344 -1.83 -0.07 18.16
CA THR A 344 -2.03 -0.83 19.39
C THR A 344 -0.67 -1.16 19.99
N GLU A 345 -0.53 -1.09 21.31
CA GLU A 345 0.73 -1.42 21.98
C GLU A 345 1.08 -2.90 21.74
N GLY A 346 2.31 -3.15 21.28
CA GLY A 346 2.81 -4.47 20.93
C GLY A 346 3.33 -5.26 22.13
N LYS A 347 3.78 -6.48 21.88
CA LYS A 347 4.21 -7.48 22.89
C LYS A 347 5.33 -7.01 23.85
N ALA A 348 6.11 -6.01 23.47
CA ALA A 348 7.19 -5.46 24.32
C ALA A 348 6.69 -4.40 25.31
N SER A 349 5.46 -3.92 25.17
CA SER A 349 4.87 -2.96 26.10
C SER A 349 4.25 -3.67 27.32
N PRO A 350 4.34 -3.08 28.53
CA PRO A 350 3.60 -3.57 29.69
C PRO A 350 2.06 -3.39 29.53
N HIS A 351 1.62 -2.66 28.52
CA HIS A 351 0.20 -2.44 28.18
C HIS A 351 -0.18 -3.03 26.83
N ALA A 352 0.44 -4.15 26.44
CA ALA A 352 0.15 -4.83 25.17
C ALA A 352 -1.34 -4.98 24.93
N GLY A 353 -1.79 -4.68 23.71
CA GLY A 353 -3.20 -4.69 23.32
C GLY A 353 -3.95 -3.36 23.49
N ARG A 354 -3.40 -2.37 24.19
CA ARG A 354 -4.03 -1.06 24.34
C ARG A 354 -3.91 -0.24 23.06
N SER A 355 -5.04 0.21 22.52
CA SER A 355 -5.11 1.03 21.32
C SER A 355 -5.05 2.53 21.61
N HIS A 356 -4.53 3.29 20.64
CA HIS A 356 -4.31 4.73 20.77
C HIS A 356 -4.66 5.48 19.48
N VAL A 357 -4.88 6.79 19.64
CA VAL A 357 -5.18 7.73 18.54
C VAL A 357 -6.37 7.24 17.73
N HIS A 358 -7.52 7.25 18.38
CA HIS A 358 -8.80 6.77 17.84
C HIS A 358 -9.21 7.62 16.61
N TRP A 359 -9.77 7.00 15.58
CA TRP A 359 -10.29 7.62 14.36
C TRP A 359 -9.24 8.24 13.42
N LEU A 360 -8.07 8.58 13.89
CA LEU A 360 -7.04 9.26 13.13
C LEU A 360 -6.07 8.25 12.48
N THR A 361 -6.55 7.54 11.47
CA THR A 361 -5.80 6.49 10.79
C THR A 361 -6.38 6.16 9.42
N GLY A 362 -5.54 5.80 8.45
CA GLY A 362 -5.94 5.26 7.15
C GLY A 362 -6.23 3.75 7.17
N THR A 363 -6.35 3.13 8.35
CA THR A 363 -6.50 1.67 8.50
C THR A 363 -7.75 1.14 7.81
N ALA A 364 -8.89 1.82 7.93
CA ALA A 364 -10.14 1.35 7.32
C ALA A 364 -9.99 1.16 5.81
N SER A 365 -9.31 2.09 5.13
CA SER A 365 -9.07 2.02 3.69
C SER A 365 -8.14 0.87 3.31
N THR A 366 -7.01 0.71 4.00
CA THR A 366 -6.06 -0.37 3.67
C THR A 366 -6.63 -1.75 3.98
N VAL A 367 -7.40 -1.89 5.07
CA VAL A 367 -8.10 -3.15 5.41
C VAL A 367 -9.21 -3.44 4.40
N MET A 368 -9.97 -2.42 3.93
CA MET A 368 -10.95 -2.59 2.87
C MET A 368 -10.30 -3.16 1.60
N VAL A 369 -9.17 -2.59 1.16
CA VAL A 369 -8.40 -3.12 0.02
C VAL A 369 -7.93 -4.54 0.30
N GLY A 370 -7.36 -4.82 1.47
CA GLY A 370 -6.93 -6.16 1.86
C GLY A 370 -8.05 -7.19 1.86
N CYS A 371 -9.26 -6.81 2.26
CA CYS A 371 -10.43 -7.68 2.24
C CYS A 371 -10.97 -7.87 0.81
N VAL A 372 -11.23 -6.78 0.09
CA VAL A 372 -11.88 -6.84 -1.24
C VAL A 372 -10.96 -7.46 -2.28
N GLU A 373 -9.75 -6.95 -2.42
CA GLU A 373 -8.80 -7.43 -3.42
C GLU A 373 -8.04 -8.67 -2.96
N GLY A 374 -7.82 -8.81 -1.64
CA GLY A 374 -7.12 -9.95 -1.05
C GLY A 374 -8.07 -11.10 -0.76
N ILE A 375 -8.78 -11.06 0.38
CA ILE A 375 -9.59 -12.20 0.86
C ILE A 375 -10.68 -12.56 -0.13
N LEU A 376 -11.52 -11.60 -0.55
CA LEU A 376 -12.58 -11.84 -1.52
C LEU A 376 -12.05 -12.02 -2.95
N GLY A 377 -10.84 -11.54 -3.22
CA GLY A 377 -10.13 -11.73 -4.48
C GLY A 377 -10.72 -10.98 -5.68
N MET A 378 -11.44 -9.88 -5.43
CA MET A 378 -11.98 -9.03 -6.50
C MET A 378 -10.89 -8.09 -7.00
N ARG A 379 -10.23 -8.43 -8.10
CA ARG A 379 -9.06 -7.71 -8.63
C ARG A 379 -9.33 -7.20 -10.04
N PRO A 380 -9.89 -5.99 -10.18
CA PRO A 380 -10.03 -5.32 -11.47
C PRO A 380 -8.67 -5.02 -12.11
N ASP A 381 -8.64 -5.07 -13.44
CA ASP A 381 -7.55 -4.56 -14.27
C ASP A 381 -8.10 -3.75 -15.45
N LEU A 382 -7.26 -3.30 -16.38
CA LEU A 382 -7.71 -2.48 -17.51
C LEU A 382 -8.68 -3.23 -18.44
N GLY A 383 -8.53 -4.55 -18.56
CA GLY A 383 -9.33 -5.38 -19.48
C GLY A 383 -10.58 -6.02 -18.86
N GLY A 384 -10.68 -6.10 -17.52
CA GLY A 384 -11.80 -6.80 -16.88
C GLY A 384 -11.62 -6.98 -15.38
N ILE A 385 -11.94 -8.16 -14.86
CA ILE A 385 -11.81 -8.48 -13.45
C ILE A 385 -11.32 -9.93 -13.24
N LYS A 386 -10.30 -10.08 -12.42
CA LYS A 386 -9.85 -11.39 -11.92
C LYS A 386 -10.59 -11.74 -10.63
N ILE A 387 -11.12 -12.96 -10.56
CA ILE A 387 -11.78 -13.50 -9.37
C ILE A 387 -10.82 -14.51 -8.73
N ALA A 388 -10.16 -14.13 -7.66
CA ALA A 388 -9.08 -14.91 -7.05
C ALA A 388 -9.19 -14.92 -5.52
N PRO A 389 -10.25 -15.54 -4.96
CA PRO A 389 -10.48 -15.59 -3.52
C PRO A 389 -9.34 -16.30 -2.78
N SER A 390 -9.03 -15.78 -1.59
CA SER A 390 -8.10 -16.39 -0.65
C SER A 390 -8.77 -16.42 0.73
N ILE A 391 -9.46 -17.52 1.02
CA ILE A 391 -10.44 -17.64 2.10
C ILE A 391 -10.11 -18.78 3.08
N PRO A 392 -10.64 -18.74 4.31
CA PRO A 392 -10.54 -19.88 5.22
C PRO A 392 -11.14 -21.17 4.63
N LYS A 393 -10.56 -22.31 4.99
CA LYS A 393 -10.98 -23.65 4.51
C LYS A 393 -12.39 -24.04 4.91
N ASP A 394 -12.88 -23.49 6.01
CA ASP A 394 -14.23 -23.74 6.52
C ASP A 394 -15.31 -22.91 5.79
N TRP A 395 -14.95 -21.90 5.03
CA TRP A 395 -15.88 -21.17 4.18
C TRP A 395 -16.22 -21.99 2.95
N LYS A 396 -17.42 -22.58 2.95
CA LYS A 396 -17.87 -23.49 1.88
C LYS A 396 -18.48 -22.78 0.68
N ALA A 397 -18.99 -21.58 0.90
CA ALA A 397 -19.48 -20.70 -0.14
C ALA A 397 -19.49 -19.25 0.36
N LEU A 398 -19.45 -18.31 -0.59
CA LEU A 398 -19.74 -16.91 -0.35
C LEU A 398 -20.41 -16.30 -1.58
N GLU A 399 -21.13 -15.23 -1.36
CA GLU A 399 -21.82 -14.48 -2.42
C GLU A 399 -21.44 -13.01 -2.32
N ILE A 400 -21.21 -12.38 -3.48
CA ILE A 400 -20.81 -10.98 -3.60
C ILE A 400 -21.71 -10.31 -4.65
N TRP A 401 -22.31 -9.19 -4.29
CA TRP A 401 -22.98 -8.29 -5.22
C TRP A 401 -22.09 -7.07 -5.41
N LYS A 402 -21.77 -6.77 -6.67
CA LYS A 402 -20.85 -5.69 -7.00
C LYS A 402 -21.35 -4.91 -8.20
N ASP A 403 -21.38 -3.58 -8.07
CA ASP A 403 -21.47 -2.71 -9.22
C ASP A 403 -20.07 -2.56 -9.84
N PHE A 404 -19.95 -2.82 -11.14
CA PHE A 404 -18.67 -2.78 -11.84
C PHE A 404 -18.85 -2.26 -13.25
N ARG A 405 -18.26 -1.11 -13.58
CA ARG A 405 -18.34 -0.46 -14.91
C ARG A 405 -19.76 -0.31 -15.42
N GLY A 406 -20.69 0.09 -14.54
CA GLY A 406 -22.11 0.24 -14.86
C GLY A 406 -22.88 -1.07 -15.02
N LYS A 407 -22.28 -2.20 -14.70
CA LYS A 407 -22.91 -3.53 -14.70
C LYS A 407 -23.13 -4.01 -13.27
N LYS A 408 -24.11 -4.90 -13.08
CA LYS A 408 -24.38 -5.57 -11.79
C LYS A 408 -23.86 -6.98 -11.85
N LEU A 409 -22.87 -7.28 -11.00
CA LEU A 409 -22.29 -8.60 -10.88
C LEU A 409 -22.87 -9.30 -9.65
N HIS A 410 -23.36 -10.54 -9.82
CA HIS A 410 -23.64 -11.47 -8.76
C HIS A 410 -22.60 -12.59 -8.85
N ILE A 411 -21.70 -12.64 -7.88
CA ILE A 411 -20.57 -13.55 -7.88
C ILE A 411 -20.77 -14.56 -6.76
N ARG A 412 -20.84 -15.84 -7.12
CA ARG A 412 -20.83 -16.96 -6.16
C ARG A 412 -19.51 -17.69 -6.23
N VAL A 413 -18.89 -17.87 -5.08
CA VAL A 413 -17.74 -18.73 -4.91
C VAL A 413 -18.18 -19.98 -4.17
N GLU A 414 -17.93 -21.14 -4.76
CA GLU A 414 -18.23 -22.46 -4.20
C GLU A 414 -16.92 -23.15 -3.82
N ASN A 415 -16.77 -23.54 -2.55
CA ASN A 415 -15.58 -24.17 -2.02
C ASN A 415 -15.89 -25.53 -1.36
N PRO A 416 -16.39 -26.51 -2.12
CA PRO A 416 -16.78 -27.82 -1.56
C PRO A 416 -15.59 -28.58 -0.97
N SER A 417 -14.39 -28.39 -1.54
CA SER A 417 -13.17 -29.07 -1.15
C SER A 417 -12.43 -28.44 0.03
N GLY A 418 -12.86 -27.25 0.51
CA GLY A 418 -12.20 -26.57 1.61
C GLY A 418 -10.77 -26.14 1.29
N LYS A 419 -10.58 -25.50 0.13
CA LYS A 419 -9.30 -24.92 -0.28
C LYS A 419 -9.18 -23.49 0.24
N GLU A 420 -7.97 -23.02 0.39
CA GLU A 420 -7.73 -21.60 0.71
C GLU A 420 -7.78 -20.73 -0.54
N THR A 421 -7.38 -21.26 -1.70
CA THR A 421 -7.35 -20.55 -2.97
C THR A 421 -7.46 -21.50 -4.15
N GLY A 422 -7.60 -20.96 -5.35
CA GLY A 422 -7.63 -21.69 -6.62
C GLY A 422 -8.94 -21.52 -7.36
N CYS A 423 -8.94 -21.95 -8.62
CA CYS A 423 -10.10 -21.97 -9.50
C CYS A 423 -10.09 -23.28 -10.26
N ALA A 424 -11.05 -24.14 -9.98
CA ALA A 424 -11.27 -25.38 -10.74
C ALA A 424 -12.17 -25.11 -11.94
N LYS A 425 -13.13 -24.18 -11.81
CA LYS A 425 -14.07 -23.83 -12.86
C LYS A 425 -14.56 -22.40 -12.67
N LEU A 426 -14.69 -21.64 -13.77
CA LEU A 426 -15.34 -20.33 -13.81
C LEU A 426 -16.45 -20.37 -14.88
N THR A 427 -17.64 -19.90 -14.53
CA THR A 427 -18.72 -19.68 -15.49
C THR A 427 -19.24 -18.25 -15.41
N VAL A 428 -19.59 -17.68 -16.56
CA VAL A 428 -20.20 -16.36 -16.70
C VAL A 428 -21.50 -16.54 -17.46
N ASN A 429 -22.65 -16.21 -16.85
CA ASN A 429 -23.99 -16.42 -17.41
C ASN A 429 -24.21 -17.86 -17.92
N GLY A 430 -23.61 -18.85 -17.25
CA GLY A 430 -23.71 -20.27 -17.61
C GLY A 430 -22.67 -20.75 -18.62
N GLU A 431 -21.92 -19.87 -19.27
CA GLU A 431 -20.83 -20.24 -20.18
C GLU A 431 -19.50 -20.36 -19.43
N GLU A 432 -18.74 -21.41 -19.68
CA GLU A 432 -17.46 -21.67 -19.04
C GLU A 432 -16.35 -20.83 -19.67
N LEU A 433 -15.57 -20.14 -18.83
CA LEU A 433 -14.36 -19.40 -19.21
C LEU A 433 -13.10 -20.08 -18.66
N PRO A 434 -11.97 -20.00 -19.38
CA PRO A 434 -10.71 -20.54 -18.90
C PRO A 434 -10.12 -19.72 -17.77
N GLY A 435 -9.57 -20.39 -16.74
CA GLY A 435 -8.92 -19.75 -15.61
C GLY A 435 -9.90 -19.04 -14.68
N ASN A 436 -9.49 -17.87 -14.18
CA ASN A 436 -10.26 -17.10 -13.17
C ASN A 436 -10.41 -15.62 -13.56
N TYR A 437 -10.38 -15.32 -14.86
CA TYR A 437 -10.48 -13.96 -15.39
C TYR A 437 -11.76 -13.77 -16.20
N VAL A 438 -12.47 -12.68 -15.92
CA VAL A 438 -13.68 -12.28 -16.64
C VAL A 438 -13.37 -11.01 -17.45
N PRO A 439 -13.23 -11.09 -18.77
CA PRO A 439 -13.00 -9.92 -19.60
C PRO A 439 -14.24 -9.01 -19.62
N ALA A 440 -14.02 -7.69 -19.72
CA ALA A 440 -15.09 -6.70 -19.63
C ALA A 440 -16.19 -6.88 -20.72
N GLU A 441 -15.81 -7.36 -21.90
CA GLU A 441 -16.73 -7.66 -23.00
C GLU A 441 -17.66 -8.85 -22.72
N ALA A 442 -17.32 -9.74 -21.78
CA ALA A 442 -18.19 -10.82 -21.36
C ALA A 442 -19.28 -10.39 -20.37
N LEU A 443 -19.20 -9.16 -19.86
CA LEU A 443 -20.14 -8.62 -18.87
C LEU A 443 -21.39 -8.06 -19.55
N THR A 444 -22.55 -8.47 -19.07
CA THR A 444 -23.88 -7.93 -19.44
C THR A 444 -24.40 -6.99 -18.34
N GLU A 445 -25.55 -6.36 -18.55
CA GLU A 445 -26.16 -5.46 -17.54
C GLU A 445 -26.31 -6.12 -16.17
N ASN A 446 -26.73 -7.39 -16.15
CA ASN A 446 -26.76 -8.25 -14.98
C ASN A 446 -25.96 -9.50 -15.30
N THR A 447 -24.87 -9.75 -14.61
CA THR A 447 -23.95 -10.86 -14.88
C THR A 447 -23.89 -11.80 -13.69
N GLU A 448 -24.19 -13.06 -13.91
CA GLU A 448 -24.01 -14.14 -12.96
C GLU A 448 -22.62 -14.77 -13.16
N ILE A 449 -21.81 -14.78 -12.12
CA ILE A 449 -20.47 -15.38 -12.14
C ILE A 449 -20.43 -16.48 -11.06
N VAL A 450 -20.03 -17.69 -11.44
CA VAL A 450 -19.84 -18.79 -10.50
C VAL A 450 -18.40 -19.29 -10.61
N LEU A 451 -17.67 -19.22 -9.50
CA LEU A 451 -16.32 -19.76 -9.38
C LEU A 451 -16.36 -20.96 -8.44
N THR A 452 -15.90 -22.12 -8.91
CA THR A 452 -15.67 -23.32 -8.06
C THR A 452 -14.18 -23.44 -7.77
N MET A 453 -13.82 -23.55 -6.48
CA MET A 453 -12.43 -23.69 -6.00
C MET A 453 -11.95 -25.14 -5.97
#